data_11aec8f0c95786868aab4e6c9b29dd00
#
_entry.id   11aec8f0c95786868aab4e6c9b29dd00
#
_cell.length_a   1.000
_cell.length_b   1.000
_cell.length_c   1.000
_cell.angle_alpha   90.00
_cell.angle_beta   90.00
_cell.angle_gamma   90.00
#
_symmetry.space_group_name_H-M   'P 1'
#
loop_
_entity.id
_entity.type
_entity.pdbx_description
1 polymer ?
#
loop_
_entity_poly.entity_id
_entity_poly.type
_entity_poly.pdbx_seq_one_letter_code
_entity_poly.pdbx_strand_id
1 'polypeptide(L)'
;MTYPKRIPLNAWSDALKAAKPLIITFDAYNTLYATKLPVMEQYCIVGHKYGIKANPLTLTKNFPHVFKKLKENYPQYGKFSNIGPEEWWSSLIKNVFAPIEIPDEMVSEILLRFEGFDSYFVYPDLINFLKNVKARYPNIILGIISNTDPIFYKLLKNIGLYETFADNIYLSYELDLAKPDKAIFEYAFNDIIDKRPDLLKVYSKEEICQHCFHIGDELKNDLEGAEGAGWTGILLDRNDKYGYLSESLDKTVRDEYKLSLDKIDNHSIKTWETSSKQTDTIQLNKKKYVVSNLEVLEELFP
;
A
#
# COMPACT_ATOMS: atom_id res chain seq x y z
N MET A 1 12.28 27.63 5.57
CA MET A 1 11.00 27.35 4.91
C MET A 1 9.99 26.93 5.96
N THR A 2 8.78 27.46 5.92
CA THR A 2 7.69 27.04 6.83
C THR A 2 6.97 25.84 6.23
N TYR A 3 6.69 24.83 7.03
CA TYR A 3 5.91 23.63 6.67
C TYR A 3 4.61 23.61 7.49
N PRO A 4 3.53 22.95 7.02
CA PRO A 4 3.39 22.31 5.70
C PRO A 4 3.30 23.32 4.55
N LYS A 5 3.66 22.88 3.33
CA LYS A 5 3.63 23.70 2.13
C LYS A 5 2.85 22.99 1.01
N ARG A 6 1.92 23.69 0.38
CA ARG A 6 1.24 23.23 -0.84
C ARG A 6 2.05 23.65 -2.05
N ILE A 7 2.31 22.73 -2.96
CA ILE A 7 3.07 22.93 -4.19
C ILE A 7 2.16 22.53 -5.35
N PRO A 8 1.57 23.49 -6.09
CA PRO A 8 0.85 23.20 -7.32
C PRO A 8 1.77 22.60 -8.38
N LEU A 9 1.22 21.77 -9.27
CA LEU A 9 1.99 21.06 -10.30
C LEU A 9 2.88 21.99 -11.14
N ASN A 10 2.41 23.19 -11.46
CA ASN A 10 3.13 24.17 -12.27
C ASN A 10 4.11 25.07 -11.47
N ALA A 11 4.24 24.85 -10.16
CA ALA A 11 5.08 25.66 -9.28
C ALA A 11 6.40 24.98 -8.90
N TRP A 12 6.68 23.81 -9.46
CA TRP A 12 7.94 23.11 -9.19
C TRP A 12 9.14 23.86 -9.74
N SER A 13 10.19 23.92 -8.93
CA SER A 13 11.51 24.43 -9.29
C SER A 13 12.58 23.49 -8.73
N ASP A 14 13.81 23.56 -9.24
CA ASP A 14 14.89 22.66 -8.78
C ASP A 14 15.14 22.74 -7.27
N ALA A 15 14.89 23.91 -6.66
CA ALA A 15 15.01 24.09 -5.21
C ALA A 15 13.93 23.34 -4.39
N LEU A 16 12.85 22.90 -5.02
CA LEU A 16 11.73 22.18 -4.39
C LEU A 16 11.80 20.67 -4.63
N LYS A 17 12.54 20.23 -5.64
CA LYS A 17 12.67 18.82 -5.99
C LYS A 17 13.34 18.02 -4.88
N ALA A 18 12.94 16.78 -4.76
CA ALA A 18 13.60 15.81 -3.90
C ALA A 18 14.97 15.39 -4.46
N ALA A 19 15.71 14.58 -3.72
CA ALA A 19 16.92 13.96 -4.24
C ALA A 19 16.60 13.06 -5.44
N LYS A 20 17.56 12.87 -6.34
CA LYS A 20 17.44 11.88 -7.41
C LYS A 20 17.20 10.49 -6.80
N PRO A 21 16.16 9.74 -7.18
CA PRO A 21 15.90 8.44 -6.59
C PRO A 21 16.92 7.39 -7.06
N LEU A 22 17.42 6.59 -6.13
CA LEU A 22 18.18 5.36 -6.39
C LEU A 22 17.33 4.14 -6.09
N ILE A 23 16.52 4.20 -5.02
CA ILE A 23 15.64 3.14 -4.57
C ILE A 23 14.25 3.73 -4.34
N ILE A 24 13.23 3.12 -4.96
CA ILE A 24 11.83 3.41 -4.67
C ILE A 24 11.15 2.11 -4.29
N THR A 25 10.58 2.07 -3.09
CA THR A 25 9.73 0.97 -2.65
C THR A 25 8.29 1.43 -2.50
N PHE A 26 7.36 0.48 -2.63
CA PHE A 26 5.93 0.72 -2.55
C PHE A 26 5.30 -0.17 -1.48
N ASP A 27 4.27 0.33 -0.81
CA ASP A 27 3.27 -0.55 -0.24
C ASP A 27 2.48 -1.22 -1.38
N ALA A 28 1.64 -2.21 -1.06
CA ALA A 28 0.94 -3.01 -2.05
C ALA A 28 -0.52 -2.56 -2.25
N TYR A 29 -1.38 -2.86 -1.27
CA TYR A 29 -2.81 -2.62 -1.37
C TYR A 29 -3.11 -1.12 -1.30
N ASN A 30 -4.07 -0.64 -2.12
CA ASN A 30 -4.40 0.78 -2.29
C ASN A 30 -3.27 1.67 -2.85
N THR A 31 -2.08 1.12 -3.01
CA THR A 31 -0.92 1.79 -3.59
C THR A 31 -0.68 1.35 -5.02
N LEU A 32 -0.45 0.05 -5.25
CA LEU A 32 -0.23 -0.53 -6.58
C LEU A 32 -1.56 -0.94 -7.25
N TYR A 33 -2.46 -1.48 -6.47
CA TYR A 33 -3.77 -2.00 -6.90
C TYR A 33 -4.82 -1.78 -5.81
N ALA A 34 -6.08 -1.86 -6.20
CA ALA A 34 -7.22 -1.83 -5.28
C ALA A 34 -8.33 -2.76 -5.75
N THR A 35 -9.35 -2.94 -4.91
CA THR A 35 -10.52 -3.74 -5.26
C THR A 35 -11.42 -3.02 -6.27
N LYS A 36 -11.98 -3.78 -7.23
CA LYS A 36 -12.95 -3.25 -8.20
C LYS A 36 -14.27 -2.81 -7.57
N LEU A 37 -14.69 -3.56 -6.56
CA LEU A 37 -15.88 -3.33 -5.74
C LEU A 37 -15.48 -3.48 -4.27
N PRO A 38 -16.23 -2.91 -3.32
CA PRO A 38 -16.03 -3.16 -1.90
C PRO A 38 -15.94 -4.66 -1.58
N VAL A 39 -15.01 -5.03 -0.71
CA VAL A 39 -14.71 -6.45 -0.41
C VAL A 39 -15.97 -7.23 -0.01
N MET A 40 -16.80 -6.63 0.85
CA MET A 40 -18.00 -7.30 1.34
C MET A 40 -19.09 -7.45 0.27
N GLU A 41 -19.17 -6.56 -0.70
CA GLU A 41 -20.04 -6.73 -1.87
C GLU A 41 -19.58 -7.93 -2.70
N GLN A 42 -18.27 -8.08 -2.89
CA GLN A 42 -17.70 -9.21 -3.62
C GLN A 42 -17.96 -10.55 -2.90
N TYR A 43 -17.90 -10.57 -1.57
CA TYR A 43 -18.28 -11.74 -0.76
C TYR A 43 -19.74 -12.10 -0.98
N CYS A 44 -20.64 -11.11 -1.00
CA CYS A 44 -22.06 -11.32 -1.26
C CYS A 44 -22.33 -11.80 -2.70
N ILE A 45 -21.59 -11.33 -3.69
CA ILE A 45 -21.69 -11.80 -5.08
C ILE A 45 -21.42 -13.30 -5.16
N VAL A 46 -20.38 -13.79 -4.50
CA VAL A 46 -20.10 -15.23 -4.42
C VAL A 46 -21.20 -15.92 -3.62
N GLY A 47 -21.56 -15.38 -2.45
CA GLY A 47 -22.61 -15.95 -1.60
C GLY A 47 -23.94 -16.21 -2.32
N HIS A 48 -24.35 -15.30 -3.21
CA HIS A 48 -25.58 -15.46 -3.99
C HIS A 48 -25.59 -16.73 -4.84
N LYS A 49 -24.44 -17.18 -5.35
CA LYS A 49 -24.34 -18.45 -6.12
C LYS A 49 -24.64 -19.68 -5.26
N TYR A 50 -24.42 -19.58 -3.95
CA TYR A 50 -24.69 -20.61 -2.96
C TYR A 50 -26.02 -20.40 -2.23
N GLY A 51 -26.86 -19.48 -2.70
CA GLY A 51 -28.15 -19.16 -2.07
C GLY A 51 -28.06 -18.37 -0.77
N ILE A 52 -26.87 -17.88 -0.41
CA ILE A 52 -26.61 -17.08 0.79
C ILE A 52 -26.98 -15.62 0.51
N LYS A 53 -27.97 -15.09 1.23
CA LYS A 53 -28.44 -13.71 1.12
C LYS A 53 -27.93 -12.89 2.31
N ALA A 54 -26.66 -12.52 2.27
CA ALA A 54 -26.07 -11.63 3.26
C ALA A 54 -26.16 -10.17 2.82
N ASN A 55 -26.23 -9.26 3.80
CA ASN A 55 -26.16 -7.81 3.53
C ASN A 55 -24.72 -7.33 3.63
N PRO A 56 -24.13 -6.74 2.57
CA PRO A 56 -22.76 -6.25 2.58
C PRO A 56 -22.45 -5.30 3.73
N LEU A 57 -23.38 -4.41 4.09
CA LEU A 57 -23.20 -3.47 5.21
C LEU A 57 -23.09 -4.19 6.56
N THR A 58 -23.78 -5.33 6.74
CA THR A 58 -23.64 -6.15 7.95
C THR A 58 -22.27 -6.79 8.00
N LEU A 59 -21.80 -7.36 6.88
CA LEU A 59 -20.46 -7.94 6.79
C LEU A 59 -19.38 -6.89 7.03
N THR A 60 -19.52 -5.67 6.48
CA THR A 60 -18.61 -4.55 6.70
C THR A 60 -18.51 -4.17 8.18
N LYS A 61 -19.61 -4.21 8.91
CA LYS A 61 -19.60 -3.96 10.37
C LYS A 61 -18.92 -5.08 11.16
N ASN A 62 -19.08 -6.33 10.74
CA ASN A 62 -18.48 -7.48 11.40
C ASN A 62 -16.96 -7.56 11.17
N PHE A 63 -16.51 -7.21 9.98
CA PHE A 63 -15.14 -7.40 9.52
C PHE A 63 -14.06 -6.89 10.50
N PRO A 64 -14.08 -5.64 10.98
CA PRO A 64 -13.01 -5.11 11.84
C PRO A 64 -12.87 -5.89 13.14
N HIS A 65 -13.99 -6.26 13.73
CA HIS A 65 -14.01 -7.02 14.97
C HIS A 65 -13.41 -8.41 14.76
N VAL A 66 -13.83 -9.08 13.70
CA VAL A 66 -13.34 -10.42 13.33
C VAL A 66 -11.86 -10.38 13.00
N PHE A 67 -11.46 -9.41 12.17
CA PHE A 67 -10.06 -9.22 11.76
C PHE A 67 -9.15 -8.97 12.98
N LYS A 68 -9.54 -8.06 13.86
CA LYS A 68 -8.81 -7.76 15.08
C LYS A 68 -8.65 -9.00 15.96
N LYS A 69 -9.74 -9.73 16.20
CA LYS A 69 -9.73 -10.95 17.02
C LYS A 69 -8.83 -12.03 16.43
N LEU A 70 -8.89 -12.24 15.11
CA LEU A 70 -8.00 -13.21 14.45
C LEU A 70 -6.53 -12.77 14.52
N LYS A 71 -6.26 -11.49 14.33
CA LYS A 71 -4.89 -10.95 14.41
C LYS A 71 -4.30 -11.07 15.84
N GLU A 72 -5.14 -10.92 16.86
CA GLU A 72 -4.73 -11.10 18.26
C GLU A 72 -4.48 -12.58 18.61
N ASN A 73 -5.38 -13.48 18.17
CA ASN A 73 -5.29 -14.91 18.48
C ASN A 73 -4.26 -15.65 17.61
N TYR A 74 -4.10 -15.22 16.37
CA TYR A 74 -3.26 -15.83 15.35
C TYR A 74 -2.43 -14.75 14.63
N PRO A 75 -1.44 -14.16 15.33
CA PRO A 75 -0.61 -13.10 14.75
C PRO A 75 0.16 -13.59 13.54
N GLN A 76 0.58 -12.63 12.69
CA GLN A 76 1.31 -12.95 11.45
C GLN A 76 0.59 -14.01 10.60
N TYR A 77 -0.74 -13.83 10.40
CA TYR A 77 -1.57 -14.73 9.59
C TYR A 77 -1.44 -16.21 10.01
N GLY A 78 -1.31 -16.45 11.31
CA GLY A 78 -1.23 -17.80 11.88
C GLY A 78 0.14 -18.47 11.83
N LYS A 79 1.19 -17.80 11.35
CA LYS A 79 2.54 -18.33 11.19
C LYS A 79 3.05 -19.08 12.43
N PHE A 80 2.80 -18.55 13.63
CA PHE A 80 3.26 -19.11 14.90
C PHE A 80 2.27 -20.10 15.55
N SER A 81 1.13 -20.37 14.90
CA SER A 81 0.05 -21.19 15.43
C SER A 81 -0.19 -22.45 14.61
N ASN A 82 0.73 -22.83 13.74
CA ASN A 82 0.63 -23.99 12.82
C ASN A 82 -0.59 -23.93 11.87
N ILE A 83 -1.17 -22.75 11.66
CA ILE A 83 -2.13 -22.50 10.58
C ILE A 83 -1.44 -21.66 9.51
N GLY A 84 -1.76 -21.95 8.25
CA GLY A 84 -1.22 -21.15 7.14
C GLY A 84 -2.10 -19.94 6.84
N PRO A 85 -1.62 -19.02 5.98
CA PRO A 85 -2.40 -17.86 5.56
C PRO A 85 -3.75 -18.23 4.94
N GLU A 86 -3.84 -19.29 4.14
CA GLU A 86 -5.11 -19.74 3.54
C GLU A 86 -6.15 -20.14 4.59
N GLU A 87 -5.73 -20.87 5.63
CA GLU A 87 -6.61 -21.25 6.74
C GLU A 87 -7.02 -20.02 7.57
N TRP A 88 -6.08 -19.08 7.77
CA TRP A 88 -6.36 -17.83 8.46
C TRP A 88 -7.41 -17.01 7.72
N TRP A 89 -7.26 -16.83 6.41
CA TRP A 89 -8.23 -16.12 5.57
C TRP A 89 -9.55 -16.85 5.47
N SER A 90 -9.54 -18.19 5.39
CA SER A 90 -10.75 -19.02 5.43
C SER A 90 -11.53 -18.81 6.73
N SER A 91 -10.82 -18.76 7.86
CA SER A 91 -11.43 -18.49 9.17
C SER A 91 -11.99 -17.06 9.23
N LEU A 92 -11.29 -16.07 8.67
CA LEU A 92 -11.81 -14.71 8.57
C LEU A 92 -13.14 -14.68 7.82
N ILE A 93 -13.18 -15.27 6.61
CA ILE A 93 -14.36 -15.27 5.75
C ILE A 93 -15.54 -15.89 6.50
N LYS A 94 -15.38 -17.09 7.07
CA LYS A 94 -16.44 -17.78 7.83
C LYS A 94 -16.97 -16.93 8.99
N ASN A 95 -16.08 -16.35 9.77
CA ASN A 95 -16.46 -15.53 10.92
C ASN A 95 -17.13 -14.20 10.55
N VAL A 96 -16.79 -13.61 9.40
CA VAL A 96 -17.44 -12.39 8.91
C VAL A 96 -18.90 -12.66 8.55
N PHE A 97 -19.23 -13.84 8.02
CA PHE A 97 -20.61 -14.23 7.73
C PHE A 97 -21.42 -14.65 8.97
N ALA A 98 -20.79 -14.94 10.11
CA ALA A 98 -21.50 -15.39 11.30
C ALA A 98 -22.67 -14.45 11.68
N PRO A 99 -23.83 -14.94 12.11
CA PRO A 99 -24.12 -16.36 12.41
C PRO A 99 -24.54 -17.21 11.20
N ILE A 100 -24.44 -16.73 9.97
CA ILE A 100 -24.77 -17.49 8.77
C ILE A 100 -23.63 -18.50 8.53
N GLU A 101 -23.95 -19.78 8.54
CA GLU A 101 -23.00 -20.82 8.14
C GLU A 101 -22.88 -20.86 6.62
N ILE A 102 -21.63 -20.88 6.13
CA ILE A 102 -21.31 -20.92 4.71
C ILE A 102 -20.49 -22.17 4.37
N PRO A 103 -20.72 -22.81 3.20
CA PRO A 103 -19.98 -24.00 2.81
C PRO A 103 -18.51 -23.71 2.46
N ASP A 104 -17.66 -24.72 2.60
CA ASP A 104 -16.22 -24.61 2.32
C ASP A 104 -15.93 -24.28 0.85
N GLU A 105 -16.75 -24.76 -0.06
CA GLU A 105 -16.67 -24.46 -1.48
C GLU A 105 -16.86 -22.97 -1.76
N MET A 106 -17.79 -22.31 -1.04
CA MET A 106 -17.98 -20.86 -1.12
C MET A 106 -16.77 -20.11 -0.60
N VAL A 107 -16.18 -20.57 0.51
CA VAL A 107 -14.94 -19.96 1.06
C VAL A 107 -13.82 -20.06 0.05
N SER A 108 -13.62 -21.23 -0.54
CA SER A 108 -12.60 -21.47 -1.57
C SER A 108 -12.82 -20.60 -2.81
N GLU A 109 -14.07 -20.40 -3.26
CA GLU A 109 -14.37 -19.51 -4.38
C GLU A 109 -14.10 -18.04 -4.05
N ILE A 110 -14.38 -17.61 -2.82
CA ILE A 110 -14.02 -16.26 -2.36
C ILE A 110 -12.50 -16.09 -2.38
N LEU A 111 -11.73 -17.01 -1.81
CA LEU A 111 -10.27 -16.95 -1.83
C LEU A 111 -9.72 -16.85 -3.25
N LEU A 112 -10.19 -17.75 -4.14
CA LEU A 112 -9.78 -17.76 -5.54
C LEU A 112 -10.08 -16.43 -6.26
N ARG A 113 -11.24 -15.83 -5.97
CA ARG A 113 -11.64 -14.55 -6.53
C ARG A 113 -10.64 -13.43 -6.20
N PHE A 114 -10.07 -13.46 -4.98
CA PHE A 114 -9.10 -12.45 -4.51
C PHE A 114 -7.65 -12.78 -4.90
N GLU A 115 -7.43 -13.64 -5.89
CA GLU A 115 -6.10 -13.95 -6.41
C GLU A 115 -5.72 -13.14 -7.67
N GLY A 116 -6.59 -12.29 -8.20
CA GLY A 116 -6.30 -11.57 -9.45
C GLY A 116 -7.35 -10.56 -9.89
N PHE A 117 -7.43 -10.38 -11.21
CA PHE A 117 -8.29 -9.36 -11.82
C PHE A 117 -9.79 -9.53 -11.63
N ASP A 118 -10.27 -10.65 -11.10
CA ASP A 118 -11.69 -10.79 -10.74
C ASP A 118 -12.08 -9.81 -9.64
N SER A 119 -11.20 -9.60 -8.67
CA SER A 119 -11.42 -8.69 -7.54
C SER A 119 -10.67 -7.38 -7.64
N TYR A 120 -9.52 -7.35 -8.29
CA TYR A 120 -8.62 -6.21 -8.25
C TYR A 120 -8.46 -5.53 -9.61
N PHE A 121 -8.03 -4.29 -9.57
CA PHE A 121 -7.48 -3.56 -10.71
C PHE A 121 -6.15 -2.90 -10.31
N VAL A 122 -5.25 -2.78 -11.28
CA VAL A 122 -4.00 -2.03 -11.12
C VAL A 122 -4.27 -0.57 -11.44
N TYR A 123 -3.76 0.35 -10.64
CA TYR A 123 -3.93 1.78 -10.89
C TYR A 123 -3.24 2.19 -12.19
N PRO A 124 -3.93 2.93 -13.10
CA PRO A 124 -3.35 3.34 -14.39
C PRO A 124 -2.11 4.22 -14.24
N ASP A 125 -2.08 5.11 -13.25
CA ASP A 125 -0.95 6.00 -12.96
C ASP A 125 0.31 5.22 -12.54
N LEU A 126 0.15 4.05 -11.90
CA LEU A 126 1.27 3.20 -11.56
C LEU A 126 2.02 2.74 -12.81
N ILE A 127 1.29 2.28 -13.82
CA ILE A 127 1.90 1.77 -15.05
C ILE A 127 2.67 2.88 -15.76
N ASN A 128 2.08 4.07 -15.86
CA ASN A 128 2.72 5.25 -16.45
C ASN A 128 3.96 5.66 -15.64
N PHE A 129 3.83 5.76 -14.32
CA PHE A 129 4.93 6.13 -13.42
C PHE A 129 6.10 5.14 -13.54
N LEU A 130 5.85 3.83 -13.47
CA LEU A 130 6.89 2.80 -13.57
C LEU A 130 7.63 2.88 -14.92
N LYS A 131 6.90 3.11 -16.01
CA LYS A 131 7.49 3.29 -17.34
C LYS A 131 8.39 4.54 -17.38
N ASN A 132 7.89 5.67 -16.90
CA ASN A 132 8.58 6.95 -16.98
C ASN A 132 9.78 7.01 -16.03
N VAL A 133 9.66 6.50 -14.81
CA VAL A 133 10.77 6.48 -13.85
C VAL A 133 11.91 5.57 -14.31
N LYS A 134 11.60 4.40 -14.91
CA LYS A 134 12.61 3.52 -15.52
C LYS A 134 13.29 4.15 -16.72
N ALA A 135 12.55 4.87 -17.56
CA ALA A 135 13.12 5.59 -18.71
C ALA A 135 14.04 6.72 -18.28
N ARG A 136 13.66 7.49 -17.24
CA ARG A 136 14.42 8.63 -16.70
C ARG A 136 15.63 8.18 -15.87
N TYR A 137 15.49 7.09 -15.12
CA TYR A 137 16.51 6.52 -14.25
C TYR A 137 16.72 5.03 -14.57
N PRO A 138 17.49 4.68 -15.61
CA PRO A 138 17.63 3.27 -16.06
C PRO A 138 18.15 2.30 -15.00
N ASN A 139 18.88 2.81 -14.00
CA ASN A 139 19.45 2.01 -12.91
C ASN A 139 18.60 2.08 -11.61
N ILE A 140 17.38 2.61 -11.68
CA ILE A 140 16.49 2.68 -10.52
C ILE A 140 16.18 1.28 -9.98
N ILE A 141 16.23 1.14 -8.67
CA ILE A 141 15.83 -0.09 -8.00
C ILE A 141 14.41 0.10 -7.49
N LEU A 142 13.54 -0.82 -7.90
CA LEU A 142 12.14 -0.84 -7.49
C LEU A 142 11.91 -2.02 -6.56
N GLY A 143 11.11 -1.83 -5.51
CA GLY A 143 10.77 -2.89 -4.57
C GLY A 143 9.39 -2.70 -3.94
N ILE A 144 8.99 -3.69 -3.16
CA ILE A 144 7.76 -3.69 -2.35
C ILE A 144 8.12 -3.95 -0.90
N ILE A 145 7.57 -3.15 0.03
CA ILE A 145 7.59 -3.42 1.47
C ILE A 145 6.14 -3.42 1.95
N SER A 146 5.60 -4.58 2.33
CA SER A 146 4.18 -4.70 2.66
C SER A 146 3.93 -5.58 3.89
N ASN A 147 2.94 -5.16 4.71
CA ASN A 147 2.46 -5.90 5.86
C ASN A 147 1.46 -6.97 5.43
N THR A 148 1.92 -7.99 4.73
CA THR A 148 1.08 -9.03 4.15
C THR A 148 1.74 -10.43 4.21
N ASP A 149 1.03 -11.43 3.74
CA ASP A 149 1.42 -12.84 3.70
C ASP A 149 1.82 -13.30 2.27
N PRO A 150 2.40 -14.50 2.09
CA PRO A 150 2.93 -14.99 0.82
C PRO A 150 1.90 -15.24 -0.29
N ILE A 151 0.58 -15.28 0.01
CA ILE A 151 -0.46 -15.38 -1.03
C ILE A 151 -0.34 -14.20 -2.01
N PHE A 152 0.19 -13.09 -1.54
CA PHE A 152 0.50 -11.91 -2.32
C PHE A 152 1.36 -12.18 -3.57
N TYR A 153 2.31 -13.11 -3.52
CA TYR A 153 3.11 -13.46 -4.72
C TYR A 153 2.25 -13.98 -5.87
N LYS A 154 1.23 -14.79 -5.55
CA LYS A 154 0.29 -15.30 -6.55
C LYS A 154 -0.54 -14.17 -7.16
N LEU A 155 -1.02 -13.27 -6.30
CA LEU A 155 -1.73 -12.07 -6.77
C LEU A 155 -0.84 -11.22 -7.70
N LEU A 156 0.40 -10.90 -7.30
CA LEU A 156 1.32 -10.10 -8.12
C LEU A 156 1.56 -10.72 -9.50
N LYS A 157 1.71 -12.04 -9.58
CA LYS A 157 1.87 -12.77 -10.85
C LYS A 157 0.62 -12.63 -11.71
N ASN A 158 -0.56 -12.84 -11.12
CA ASN A 158 -1.84 -12.81 -11.83
C ASN A 158 -2.20 -11.40 -12.34
N ILE A 159 -1.77 -10.33 -11.66
CA ILE A 159 -2.00 -8.95 -12.11
C ILE A 159 -0.83 -8.36 -12.91
N GLY A 160 0.20 -9.17 -13.21
CA GLY A 160 1.30 -8.80 -14.10
C GLY A 160 2.34 -7.84 -13.51
N LEU A 161 2.41 -7.72 -12.18
CA LEU A 161 3.36 -6.82 -11.50
C LEU A 161 4.61 -7.54 -10.97
N TYR A 162 4.59 -8.88 -10.87
CA TYR A 162 5.66 -9.64 -10.23
C TYR A 162 7.04 -9.34 -10.80
N GLU A 163 7.21 -9.44 -12.12
CA GLU A 163 8.50 -9.26 -12.79
C GLU A 163 9.13 -7.87 -12.58
N THR A 164 8.30 -6.87 -12.27
CA THR A 164 8.80 -5.51 -12.02
C THR A 164 9.52 -5.39 -10.68
N PHE A 165 9.14 -6.22 -9.71
CA PHE A 165 9.59 -6.11 -8.32
C PHE A 165 10.26 -7.38 -7.79
N ALA A 166 10.35 -8.46 -8.59
CA ALA A 166 10.70 -9.82 -8.17
C ALA A 166 11.95 -9.92 -7.27
N ASP A 167 12.96 -9.08 -7.54
CA ASP A 167 14.22 -9.11 -6.80
C ASP A 167 14.14 -8.44 -5.41
N ASN A 168 13.11 -7.60 -5.17
CA ASN A 168 13.03 -6.73 -4.00
C ASN A 168 11.62 -6.70 -3.41
N ILE A 169 11.09 -7.83 -3.00
CA ILE A 169 9.79 -7.96 -2.32
C ILE A 169 10.04 -8.36 -0.87
N TYR A 170 9.56 -7.53 0.07
CA TYR A 170 9.77 -7.67 1.50
C TYR A 170 8.42 -7.74 2.20
N LEU A 171 8.03 -8.92 2.66
CA LEU A 171 6.75 -9.19 3.30
C LEU A 171 6.93 -9.37 4.81
N SER A 172 6.06 -8.73 5.59
CA SER A 172 6.10 -8.82 7.06
C SER A 172 6.03 -10.27 7.56
N TYR A 173 5.26 -11.13 6.88
CA TYR A 173 5.15 -12.53 7.22
C TYR A 173 6.50 -13.28 7.14
N GLU A 174 7.28 -13.03 6.10
CA GLU A 174 8.53 -13.74 5.88
C GLU A 174 9.64 -13.28 6.82
N LEU A 175 9.68 -11.97 7.07
CA LEU A 175 10.76 -11.32 7.82
C LEU A 175 10.52 -11.25 9.32
N ASP A 176 9.30 -11.53 9.80
CA ASP A 176 8.89 -11.27 11.19
C ASP A 176 9.07 -9.80 11.62
N LEU A 177 9.14 -8.90 10.63
CA LEU A 177 9.25 -7.47 10.75
C LEU A 177 8.06 -6.82 10.07
N ALA A 178 7.51 -5.74 10.62
CA ALA A 178 6.36 -5.07 10.05
C ALA A 178 6.48 -3.54 10.13
N LYS A 179 5.99 -2.84 9.11
CA LYS A 179 5.79 -1.39 9.18
C LYS A 179 4.85 -1.05 10.34
N PRO A 180 5.04 0.03 11.10
CA PRO A 180 5.98 1.12 10.90
C PRO A 180 7.38 0.92 11.50
N ASP A 181 7.72 -0.28 12.02
CA ASP A 181 9.05 -0.50 12.57
C ASP A 181 10.10 -0.25 11.48
N LYS A 182 11.07 0.62 11.78
CA LYS A 182 12.18 0.91 10.87
C LYS A 182 13.00 -0.32 10.49
N ALA A 183 12.97 -1.37 11.31
CA ALA A 183 13.73 -2.60 11.08
C ALA A 183 13.39 -3.26 9.73
N ILE A 184 12.14 -3.20 9.24
CA ILE A 184 11.79 -3.76 7.94
C ILE A 184 12.42 -2.95 6.78
N PHE A 185 12.49 -1.63 6.91
CA PHE A 185 13.15 -0.75 5.93
C PHE A 185 14.67 -0.93 5.96
N GLU A 186 15.27 -1.05 7.15
CA GLU A 186 16.69 -1.31 7.34
C GLU A 186 17.08 -2.67 6.73
N TYR A 187 16.24 -3.70 6.92
CA TYR A 187 16.42 -5.01 6.31
C TYR A 187 16.39 -4.89 4.78
N ALA A 188 15.33 -4.28 4.22
CA ALA A 188 15.19 -4.10 2.78
C ALA A 188 16.38 -3.32 2.18
N PHE A 189 16.82 -2.27 2.87
CA PHE A 189 17.99 -1.49 2.45
C PHE A 189 19.25 -2.34 2.38
N ASN A 190 19.57 -3.09 3.44
CA ASN A 190 20.78 -3.90 3.47
C ASN A 190 20.75 -5.01 2.41
N ASP A 191 19.63 -5.71 2.26
CA ASP A 191 19.46 -6.75 1.23
C ASP A 191 19.63 -6.18 -0.20
N ILE A 192 19.08 -4.99 -0.47
CA ILE A 192 19.27 -4.29 -1.76
C ILE A 192 20.74 -3.94 -1.97
N ILE A 193 21.43 -3.43 -0.94
CA ILE A 193 22.85 -3.09 -1.05
C ILE A 193 23.72 -4.35 -1.27
N ASP A 194 23.39 -5.45 -0.62
CA ASP A 194 24.10 -6.72 -0.81
C ASP A 194 23.92 -7.27 -2.24
N LYS A 195 22.75 -7.09 -2.84
CA LYS A 195 22.46 -7.43 -4.26
C LYS A 195 23.10 -6.44 -5.24
N ARG A 196 23.33 -5.20 -4.83
CA ARG A 196 23.82 -4.09 -5.65
C ARG A 196 25.07 -3.43 -5.04
N PRO A 197 26.17 -4.20 -4.85
CA PRO A 197 27.42 -3.67 -4.27
C PRO A 197 28.09 -2.59 -5.14
N ASP A 198 27.67 -2.47 -6.40
CA ASP A 198 28.11 -1.41 -7.31
C ASP A 198 27.73 0.00 -6.81
N LEU A 199 26.64 0.15 -6.08
CA LEU A 199 26.23 1.42 -5.48
C LEU A 199 27.28 1.94 -4.49
N LEU A 200 27.89 1.06 -3.71
CA LEU A 200 28.93 1.42 -2.72
C LEU A 200 30.27 1.87 -3.35
N LYS A 201 30.44 1.69 -4.66
CA LYS A 201 31.59 2.25 -5.38
C LYS A 201 31.44 3.75 -5.66
N VAL A 202 30.21 4.26 -5.58
CA VAL A 202 29.85 5.64 -5.94
C VAL A 202 29.38 6.43 -4.74
N TYR A 203 28.66 5.78 -3.82
CA TYR A 203 27.96 6.41 -2.67
C TYR A 203 28.30 5.69 -1.37
N SER A 204 28.34 6.40 -0.26
CA SER A 204 28.25 5.79 1.09
C SER A 204 26.85 5.26 1.35
N LYS A 205 26.68 4.39 2.36
CA LYS A 205 25.35 3.92 2.78
C LYS A 205 24.44 5.08 3.21
N GLU A 206 24.99 6.06 3.89
CA GLU A 206 24.28 7.26 4.34
C GLU A 206 23.79 8.10 3.15
N GLU A 207 24.61 8.25 2.11
CA GLU A 207 24.21 8.94 0.88
C GLU A 207 23.12 8.16 0.14
N ILE A 208 23.25 6.83 -0.02
CA ILE A 208 22.21 6.01 -0.66
C ILE A 208 20.89 6.17 0.08
N CYS A 209 20.90 6.14 1.42
CA CYS A 209 19.71 6.31 2.24
C CYS A 209 18.97 7.63 1.98
N GLN A 210 19.68 8.70 1.63
CA GLN A 210 19.08 9.99 1.25
C GLN A 210 18.34 9.93 -0.11
N HIS A 211 18.63 8.91 -0.91
CA HIS A 211 18.07 8.63 -2.22
C HIS A 211 17.07 7.48 -2.21
N CYS A 212 16.62 7.06 -1.01
CA CYS A 212 15.60 6.04 -0.81
C CYS A 212 14.24 6.69 -0.58
N PHE A 213 13.23 6.14 -1.24
CA PHE A 213 11.84 6.60 -1.17
C PHE A 213 10.91 5.41 -0.88
N HIS A 214 9.91 5.65 -0.06
CA HIS A 214 8.81 4.70 0.13
C HIS A 214 7.48 5.40 -0.15
N ILE A 215 6.63 4.76 -0.93
CA ILE A 215 5.33 5.26 -1.35
C ILE A 215 4.26 4.31 -0.83
N GLY A 216 3.30 4.81 -0.07
CA GLY A 216 2.19 4.01 0.43
C GLY A 216 1.01 4.85 0.87
N ASP A 217 -0.12 4.21 1.20
CA ASP A 217 -1.38 4.89 1.51
C ASP A 217 -1.64 5.07 3.01
N GLU A 218 -0.79 4.52 3.87
CA GLU A 218 -0.96 4.60 5.31
C GLU A 218 0.02 5.60 5.97
N LEU A 219 -0.56 6.60 6.66
CA LEU A 219 0.21 7.66 7.34
C LEU A 219 1.27 7.09 8.28
N LYS A 220 0.88 6.15 9.15
CA LYS A 220 1.75 5.60 10.18
C LYS A 220 2.73 4.57 9.61
N ASN A 221 2.21 3.61 8.86
CA ASN A 221 3.03 2.49 8.40
C ASN A 221 4.01 2.91 7.30
N ASP A 222 3.56 3.74 6.35
CA ASP A 222 4.36 4.08 5.17
C ASP A 222 5.11 5.41 5.35
N LEU A 223 4.39 6.50 5.63
CA LEU A 223 4.99 7.83 5.68
C LEU A 223 5.92 7.97 6.89
N GLU A 224 5.41 7.65 8.10
CA GLU A 224 6.18 7.78 9.33
C GLU A 224 7.21 6.65 9.48
N GLY A 225 6.87 5.42 9.05
CA GLY A 225 7.81 4.30 9.03
C GLY A 225 9.03 4.57 8.17
N ALA A 226 8.84 5.09 6.96
CA ALA A 226 9.93 5.46 6.06
C ALA A 226 10.80 6.58 6.64
N GLU A 227 10.18 7.65 7.18
CA GLU A 227 10.92 8.74 7.85
C GLU A 227 11.74 8.23 9.02
N GLY A 228 11.16 7.33 9.85
CA GLY A 228 11.84 6.71 10.98
C GLY A 228 13.07 5.90 10.59
N ALA A 229 13.10 5.36 9.38
CA ALA A 229 14.26 4.69 8.78
C ALA A 229 15.21 5.64 8.05
N GLY A 230 14.95 6.95 8.05
CA GLY A 230 15.76 7.96 7.39
C GLY A 230 15.49 8.11 5.89
N TRP A 231 14.47 7.43 5.34
CA TRP A 231 14.05 7.53 3.95
C TRP A 231 13.13 8.73 3.74
N THR A 232 12.84 9.04 2.48
CA THR A 232 11.77 9.97 2.13
C THR A 232 10.46 9.19 2.00
N GLY A 233 9.48 9.54 2.84
CA GLY A 233 8.13 8.97 2.79
C GLY A 233 7.22 9.79 1.88
N ILE A 234 6.41 9.11 1.07
CA ILE A 234 5.40 9.71 0.21
C ILE A 234 4.06 9.04 0.52
N LEU A 235 3.15 9.79 1.14
CA LEU A 235 1.79 9.36 1.38
C LEU A 235 0.97 9.51 0.10
N LEU A 236 0.50 8.40 -0.42
CA LEU A 236 -0.40 8.34 -1.58
C LEU A 236 -1.86 8.36 -1.10
N ASP A 237 -2.37 9.54 -0.79
CA ASP A 237 -3.71 9.72 -0.23
C ASP A 237 -4.75 9.97 -1.33
N ARG A 238 -5.11 8.91 -2.06
CA ARG A 238 -6.03 8.96 -3.21
C ARG A 238 -7.43 9.46 -2.87
N ASN A 239 -7.85 9.28 -1.62
CA ASN A 239 -9.19 9.63 -1.13
C ASN A 239 -9.22 10.89 -0.25
N ASP A 240 -8.08 11.57 -0.09
CA ASP A 240 -7.90 12.60 0.93
C ASP A 240 -8.37 12.13 2.33
N LYS A 241 -8.07 10.87 2.63
CA LYS A 241 -8.41 10.18 3.88
C LYS A 241 -7.92 10.97 5.10
N TYR A 242 -6.73 11.55 4.97
CA TYR A 242 -6.08 12.30 6.03
C TYR A 242 -6.35 13.82 5.96
N GLY A 243 -7.06 14.29 4.95
CA GLY A 243 -7.44 15.69 4.79
C GLY A 243 -6.29 16.66 4.51
N TYR A 244 -5.14 16.17 4.03
CA TYR A 244 -4.01 17.03 3.65
C TYR A 244 -4.23 17.78 2.34
N LEU A 245 -4.99 17.18 1.43
CA LEU A 245 -5.21 17.69 0.08
C LEU A 245 -6.42 18.64 0.02
N SER A 246 -7.33 18.56 1.00
CA SER A 246 -8.40 19.56 1.18
C SER A 246 -7.81 20.94 1.49
N GLU A 247 -8.60 21.99 1.36
CA GLU A 247 -8.13 23.38 1.45
C GLU A 247 -7.46 23.77 2.77
N SER A 248 -7.83 23.11 3.86
CA SER A 248 -7.33 23.39 5.21
C SER A 248 -6.12 22.51 5.53
N LEU A 249 -4.91 23.09 5.47
CA LEU A 249 -3.69 22.46 5.96
C LEU A 249 -3.51 22.57 7.47
N ASP A 250 -4.44 23.27 8.15
CA ASP A 250 -4.32 23.61 9.55
C ASP A 250 -4.65 22.40 10.46
N LYS A 251 -4.01 22.36 11.59
CA LYS A 251 -4.23 21.73 12.90
C LYS A 251 -5.27 20.60 13.04
N THR A 252 -5.79 20.02 11.98
CA THR A 252 -6.69 18.87 12.03
C THR A 252 -5.95 17.68 12.62
N VAL A 253 -6.43 17.11 13.70
CA VAL A 253 -5.89 15.87 14.26
C VAL A 253 -6.20 14.75 13.27
N ARG A 254 -5.17 14.29 12.59
CA ARG A 254 -5.21 13.20 11.62
C ARG A 254 -4.95 11.89 12.32
N ASP A 255 -6.01 11.31 12.83
CA ASP A 255 -5.95 10.08 13.62
C ASP A 255 -6.48 8.91 12.79
N GLU A 256 -5.60 8.00 12.38
CA GLU A 256 -5.97 6.80 11.62
C GLU A 256 -7.06 5.97 12.30
N TYR A 257 -7.07 5.91 13.63
CA TYR A 257 -8.06 5.14 14.38
C TYR A 257 -9.48 5.73 14.32
N LYS A 258 -9.62 6.99 13.94
CA LYS A 258 -10.91 7.67 13.77
C LYS A 258 -11.42 7.64 12.34
N LEU A 259 -10.62 7.12 11.41
CA LEU A 259 -11.05 7.02 10.02
C LEU A 259 -12.11 5.93 9.93
N SER A 260 -13.27 6.29 9.38
CA SER A 260 -14.35 5.33 9.20
C SER A 260 -13.91 4.26 8.20
N LEU A 261 -14.30 3.01 8.47
CA LEU A 261 -14.09 1.88 7.56
C LEU A 261 -14.68 2.13 6.18
N ASP A 262 -15.77 2.93 6.10
CA ASP A 262 -16.37 3.36 4.84
C ASP A 262 -15.39 4.13 3.94
N LYS A 263 -14.39 4.82 4.52
CA LYS A 263 -13.33 5.49 3.77
C LYS A 263 -12.19 4.53 3.37
N ILE A 264 -11.97 3.46 4.12
CA ILE A 264 -10.93 2.46 3.83
C ILE A 264 -11.36 1.58 2.66
N ASP A 265 -12.64 1.17 2.60
CA ASP A 265 -13.16 0.28 1.58
C ASP A 265 -13.59 0.97 0.27
N ASN A 266 -13.50 2.31 0.19
CA ASN A 266 -13.92 3.07 -0.99
C ASN A 266 -12.83 3.21 -2.07
N HIS A 267 -11.74 2.46 -2.00
CA HIS A 267 -10.74 2.40 -3.06
C HIS A 267 -11.30 1.62 -4.24
N SER A 268 -11.83 2.34 -5.20
CA SER A 268 -12.43 1.80 -6.42
C SER A 268 -11.92 2.59 -7.64
N ILE A 269 -12.30 2.15 -8.83
CA ILE A 269 -11.98 2.89 -10.06
C ILE A 269 -12.54 4.33 -10.04
N LYS A 270 -13.66 4.56 -9.34
CA LYS A 270 -14.22 5.92 -9.14
C LYS A 270 -13.31 6.80 -8.29
N THR A 271 -12.65 6.22 -7.30
CA THR A 271 -11.64 6.91 -6.49
C THR A 271 -10.48 7.35 -7.36
N TRP A 272 -10.01 6.49 -8.26
CA TRP A 272 -9.00 6.83 -9.24
C TRP A 272 -9.43 8.01 -10.13
N GLU A 273 -10.62 7.96 -10.71
CA GLU A 273 -11.16 9.05 -11.55
C GLU A 273 -11.24 10.41 -10.84
N THR A 274 -11.40 10.40 -9.52
CA THR A 274 -11.41 11.62 -8.69
C THR A 274 -9.99 12.06 -8.34
N SER A 275 -9.16 11.15 -7.86
CA SER A 275 -7.79 11.44 -7.39
C SER A 275 -6.87 11.90 -8.53
N SER A 276 -7.08 11.39 -9.75
CA SER A 276 -6.28 11.79 -10.92
C SER A 276 -6.44 13.27 -11.31
N LYS A 277 -7.48 13.94 -10.83
CA LYS A 277 -7.71 15.37 -11.06
C LYS A 277 -7.00 16.28 -10.06
N GLN A 278 -6.55 15.72 -8.94
CA GLN A 278 -5.84 16.48 -7.91
C GLN A 278 -4.34 16.41 -8.18
N THR A 279 -3.73 17.56 -8.46
CA THR A 279 -2.34 17.66 -8.91
C THR A 279 -1.40 18.37 -7.92
N ASP A 280 -1.93 18.81 -6.78
CA ASP A 280 -1.10 19.44 -5.76
C ASP A 280 -0.28 18.40 -4.98
N THR A 281 0.93 18.79 -4.61
CA THR A 281 1.74 18.08 -3.62
C THR A 281 1.77 18.85 -2.32
N ILE A 282 1.59 18.16 -1.19
CA ILE A 282 1.78 18.75 0.13
C ILE A 282 3.13 18.29 0.66
N GLN A 283 4.04 19.22 0.88
CA GLN A 283 5.29 18.96 1.54
C GLN A 283 5.16 19.21 3.04
N LEU A 284 5.20 18.14 3.85
CA LEU A 284 5.07 18.22 5.31
C LEU A 284 6.38 18.58 6.00
N ASN A 285 7.49 18.12 5.44
CA ASN A 285 8.86 18.50 5.81
C ASN A 285 9.82 18.15 4.64
N LYS A 286 11.12 18.13 4.88
CA LYS A 286 12.13 17.83 3.84
C LYS A 286 12.05 16.40 3.30
N LYS A 287 11.46 15.47 4.07
CA LYS A 287 11.41 14.03 3.76
C LYS A 287 9.99 13.46 3.76
N LYS A 288 8.95 14.29 3.88
CA LYS A 288 7.55 13.85 3.88
C LYS A 288 6.72 14.63 2.89
N TYR A 289 6.08 13.90 1.99
CA TYR A 289 5.19 14.44 0.97
C TYR A 289 3.85 13.71 0.98
N VAL A 290 2.79 14.41 0.56
CA VAL A 290 1.46 13.84 0.35
C VAL A 290 1.03 14.17 -1.07
N VAL A 291 0.57 13.16 -1.79
CA VAL A 291 0.05 13.26 -3.16
C VAL A 291 -1.21 12.42 -3.31
N SER A 292 -2.06 12.75 -4.28
CA SER A 292 -3.28 11.99 -4.56
C SER A 292 -3.09 10.90 -5.61
N ASN A 293 -2.07 11.01 -6.45
CA ASN A 293 -1.75 10.07 -7.52
C ASN A 293 -0.25 10.09 -7.83
N LEU A 294 0.20 9.09 -8.58
CA LEU A 294 1.63 8.92 -8.88
C LEU A 294 2.12 9.83 -10.01
N GLU A 295 1.24 10.36 -10.86
CA GLU A 295 1.63 11.21 -11.98
C GLU A 295 2.31 12.50 -11.50
N VAL A 296 1.88 13.04 -10.36
CA VAL A 296 2.48 14.26 -9.78
C VAL A 296 3.91 14.05 -9.27
N LEU A 297 4.33 12.80 -9.04
CA LEU A 297 5.69 12.49 -8.59
C LEU A 297 6.76 12.68 -9.68
N GLU A 298 6.38 12.76 -10.93
CA GLU A 298 7.31 13.05 -12.03
C GLU A 298 7.96 14.43 -11.86
N GLU A 299 7.24 15.38 -11.25
CA GLU A 299 7.76 16.70 -10.94
C GLU A 299 8.58 16.74 -9.64
N LEU A 300 8.32 15.82 -8.72
CA LEU A 300 9.08 15.73 -7.46
C LEU A 300 10.54 15.34 -7.70
N PHE A 301 10.79 14.48 -8.67
CA PHE A 301 12.14 14.01 -8.97
C PHE A 301 12.84 14.89 -9.99
N PRO A 302 14.16 15.15 -9.86
CA PRO A 302 14.93 16.01 -10.76
C PRO A 302 15.05 15.45 -12.17
#